data_e0e932148443eb9a996058f9141effe1
#
_entry.id   e0e932148443eb9a996058f9141effe1
#
_cell.length_a   1.000
_cell.length_b   1.000
_cell.length_c   1.000
_cell.angle_alpha   90.00
_cell.angle_beta   90.00
_cell.angle_gamma   90.00
#
_symmetry.space_group_name_H-M   'P 1'
#
loop_
_entity.id
_entity.type
_entity.pdbx_description
1 polymer ?
#
loop_
_entity_poly.entity_id
_entity_poly.type
_entity_poly.pdbx_seq_one_letter_code
_entity_poly.pdbx_strand_id
1 'polypeptide(L)'
;LYDEDPEDLFTIFKSCFTYVKAGGGAVIQNSDILVIKRLGMIDLPKGHLEYGETMEQCAVREVEEECGLKQVSILSPLDTTLHIYYRNESWFLKKTYWYRMSAPSGQSFIPQTEEDIEEVLWYPIHNLSQLSHQTYPSLREVFHKLQTEA
;
A
#
# COMPACT_ATOMS: atom_id res chain seq x y z
N LEU A 1 -3.55 32.67 -7.67
CA LEU A 1 -3.82 31.33 -7.15
C LEU A 1 -5.26 31.11 -6.71
N TYR A 2 -5.98 32.19 -6.40
CA TYR A 2 -7.34 32.10 -5.86
C TYR A 2 -8.37 31.53 -6.84
N ASP A 3 -8.11 31.70 -8.13
CA ASP A 3 -9.04 31.30 -9.18
C ASP A 3 -8.60 30.05 -9.92
N GLU A 4 -7.56 29.35 -9.42
CA GLU A 4 -7.06 28.15 -10.09
C GLU A 4 -7.89 26.93 -9.74
N ASP A 5 -8.13 26.11 -10.75
CA ASP A 5 -8.76 24.81 -10.61
C ASP A 5 -7.88 23.89 -9.73
N PRO A 6 -8.48 23.13 -8.78
CA PRO A 6 -7.73 22.14 -8.00
C PRO A 6 -6.93 21.15 -8.83
N GLU A 7 -7.41 20.78 -10.02
CA GLU A 7 -6.68 19.90 -10.94
C GLU A 7 -5.40 20.57 -11.45
N ASP A 8 -5.45 21.86 -11.77
CA ASP A 8 -4.28 22.63 -12.21
C ASP A 8 -3.27 22.77 -11.08
N LEU A 9 -3.73 23.03 -9.85
CA LEU A 9 -2.88 23.11 -8.67
C LEU A 9 -2.16 21.78 -8.40
N PHE A 10 -2.88 20.68 -8.53
CA PHE A 10 -2.29 19.37 -8.37
C PHE A 10 -1.24 19.05 -9.44
N THR A 11 -1.51 19.46 -10.69
CA THR A 11 -0.56 19.32 -11.79
C THR A 11 0.72 20.12 -11.52
N ILE A 12 0.60 21.35 -11.06
CA ILE A 12 1.73 22.20 -10.67
C ILE A 12 2.51 21.54 -9.52
N PHE A 13 1.80 21.09 -8.49
CA PHE A 13 2.40 20.42 -7.34
C PHE A 13 3.20 19.18 -7.76
N LYS A 14 2.63 18.33 -8.63
CA LYS A 14 3.32 17.15 -9.14
C LYS A 14 4.60 17.50 -9.90
N SER A 15 4.62 18.65 -10.59
CA SER A 15 5.79 19.04 -11.39
C SER A 15 7.04 19.32 -10.54
N CYS A 16 6.86 19.52 -9.23
CA CYS A 16 7.96 19.73 -8.29
C CYS A 16 8.64 18.40 -7.87
N PHE A 17 8.07 17.27 -8.25
CA PHE A 17 8.49 15.93 -7.84
C PHE A 17 8.65 15.01 -9.03
N THR A 18 9.42 13.94 -8.85
CA THR A 18 9.31 12.76 -9.71
C THR A 18 8.07 11.99 -9.27
N TYR A 19 7.07 11.92 -10.14
CA TYR A 19 5.79 11.29 -9.85
C TYR A 19 5.84 9.80 -10.21
N VAL A 20 5.49 8.95 -9.24
CA VAL A 20 5.43 7.50 -9.44
C VAL A 20 4.10 6.96 -8.95
N LYS A 21 3.62 5.92 -9.62
CA LYS A 21 2.41 5.20 -9.24
C LYS A 21 2.76 3.83 -8.69
N ALA A 22 2.02 3.42 -7.67
CA ALA A 22 2.16 2.12 -7.06
C ALA A 22 0.79 1.49 -6.83
N GLY A 23 0.75 0.17 -6.78
CA GLY A 23 -0.44 -0.58 -6.41
C GLY A 23 -0.15 -1.50 -5.24
N GLY A 24 -1.12 -1.68 -4.37
CA GLY A 24 -0.98 -2.55 -3.23
C GLY A 24 -2.31 -2.97 -2.65
N GLY A 25 -2.27 -3.78 -1.60
CA GLY A 25 -3.49 -4.35 -1.09
C GLY A 25 -3.53 -4.66 0.39
N ALA A 26 -4.75 -4.61 0.91
CA ALA A 26 -5.12 -5.08 2.23
C ALA A 26 -5.78 -6.46 2.07
N VAL A 27 -4.99 -7.51 2.24
CA VAL A 27 -5.50 -8.88 2.21
C VAL A 27 -6.14 -9.18 3.55
N ILE A 28 -7.42 -9.53 3.53
CA ILE A 28 -8.20 -9.80 4.73
C ILE A 28 -8.62 -11.26 4.72
N GLN A 29 -8.40 -11.92 5.84
CA GLN A 29 -8.77 -13.32 6.02
C GLN A 29 -9.29 -13.50 7.44
N ASN A 30 -10.53 -13.98 7.54
CA ASN A 30 -11.25 -14.00 8.81
C ASN A 30 -11.37 -12.58 9.39
N SER A 31 -10.84 -12.30 10.54
CA SER A 31 -10.81 -10.96 11.14
C SER A 31 -9.40 -10.39 11.19
N ASP A 32 -8.50 -10.90 10.36
CA ASP A 32 -7.11 -10.47 10.32
C ASP A 32 -6.76 -9.83 8.99
N ILE A 33 -5.83 -8.91 9.04
CA ILE A 33 -5.24 -8.25 7.87
C ILE A 33 -3.77 -8.62 7.74
N LEU A 34 -3.33 -8.82 6.50
CA LEU A 34 -1.94 -9.05 6.20
C LEU A 34 -1.16 -7.75 6.27
N VAL A 35 -0.15 -7.72 7.11
CA VAL A 35 0.77 -6.58 7.21
C VAL A 35 2.20 -7.06 6.99
N ILE A 36 3.06 -6.14 6.58
CA ILE A 36 4.49 -6.40 6.45
C ILE A 36 5.25 -5.49 7.42
N LYS A 37 6.42 -5.96 7.82
CA LYS A 37 7.38 -5.14 8.54
C LYS A 37 8.56 -4.86 7.62
N ARG A 38 8.81 -3.59 7.39
CA ARG A 38 9.84 -3.11 6.49
C ARG A 38 10.58 -1.94 7.12
N LEU A 39 11.89 -2.06 7.24
CA LEU A 39 12.75 -1.02 7.86
C LEU A 39 12.24 -0.58 9.25
N GLY A 40 11.78 -1.54 10.04
CA GLY A 40 11.25 -1.29 11.39
C GLY A 40 9.84 -0.70 11.45
N MET A 41 9.20 -0.48 10.30
CA MET A 41 7.85 0.08 10.22
C MET A 41 6.85 -0.97 9.73
N ILE A 42 5.63 -0.88 10.22
CA ILE A 42 4.51 -1.67 9.71
C ILE A 42 3.95 -0.99 8.46
N ASP A 43 3.73 -1.77 7.43
CA ASP A 43 3.26 -1.30 6.13
C ASP A 43 2.30 -2.34 5.53
N LEU A 44 1.66 -1.99 4.42
CA LEU A 44 0.93 -2.92 3.58
C LEU A 44 1.76 -3.21 2.33
N PRO A 45 1.67 -4.43 1.78
CA PRO A 45 2.42 -4.79 0.57
C PRO A 45 1.97 -3.94 -0.62
N LYS A 46 2.96 -3.44 -1.37
CA LYS A 46 2.75 -2.56 -2.53
C LYS A 46 4.04 -2.44 -3.32
N GLY A 47 3.92 -1.98 -4.55
CA GLY A 47 5.10 -1.64 -5.33
C GLY A 47 4.75 -0.88 -6.61
N HIS A 48 5.77 -0.53 -7.35
CA HIS A 48 5.65 0.35 -8.52
C HIS A 48 4.95 -0.31 -9.69
N LEU A 49 4.11 0.47 -10.38
CA LEU A 49 3.48 0.09 -11.64
C LEU A 49 4.56 -0.18 -12.69
N GLU A 50 4.45 -1.33 -13.36
CA GLU A 50 5.32 -1.68 -14.47
C GLU A 50 4.65 -1.38 -15.81
N TYR A 51 5.46 -1.21 -16.85
CA TYR A 51 4.97 -0.94 -18.20
C TYR A 51 4.05 -2.07 -18.68
N GLY A 52 2.90 -1.69 -19.21
CA GLY A 52 1.95 -2.63 -19.80
C GLY A 52 0.99 -3.31 -18.85
N GLU A 53 1.11 -3.09 -17.54
CA GLU A 53 0.15 -3.64 -16.59
C GLU A 53 -0.90 -2.61 -16.16
N THR A 54 -2.09 -3.08 -15.82
CA THR A 54 -3.10 -2.25 -15.16
C THR A 54 -2.74 -2.05 -13.70
N MET A 55 -3.37 -1.07 -13.04
CA MET A 55 -3.12 -0.84 -11.62
C MET A 55 -3.55 -2.05 -10.78
N GLU A 56 -4.65 -2.70 -11.13
CA GLU A 56 -5.12 -3.91 -10.48
C GLU A 56 -4.13 -5.07 -10.61
N GLN A 57 -3.57 -5.25 -11.80
CA GLN A 57 -2.52 -6.26 -12.02
C GLN A 57 -1.27 -5.96 -11.21
N CYS A 58 -0.87 -4.70 -11.16
CA CYS A 58 0.25 -4.24 -10.34
C CYS A 58 0.04 -4.59 -8.87
N ALA A 59 -1.13 -4.24 -8.33
CA ALA A 59 -1.45 -4.45 -6.92
C ALA A 59 -1.41 -5.95 -6.56
N VAL A 60 -2.01 -6.80 -7.38
CA VAL A 60 -1.99 -8.25 -7.16
C VAL A 60 -0.56 -8.79 -7.23
N ARG A 61 0.18 -8.44 -8.27
CA ARG A 61 1.57 -8.90 -8.46
C ARG A 61 2.44 -8.52 -7.28
N GLU A 62 2.36 -7.27 -6.83
CA GLU A 62 3.19 -6.79 -5.73
C GLU A 62 2.87 -7.49 -4.41
N VAL A 63 1.58 -7.70 -4.12
CA VAL A 63 1.18 -8.43 -2.91
C VAL A 63 1.70 -9.87 -2.96
N GLU A 64 1.59 -10.52 -4.11
CA GLU A 64 2.08 -11.88 -4.28
C GLU A 64 3.61 -11.96 -4.16
N GLU A 65 4.33 -11.02 -4.77
CA GLU A 65 5.79 -10.99 -4.71
C GLU A 65 6.32 -10.66 -3.32
N GLU A 66 5.79 -9.63 -2.68
CA GLU A 66 6.29 -9.18 -1.38
C GLU A 66 6.01 -10.17 -0.25
N CYS A 67 4.90 -10.89 -0.33
CA CYS A 67 4.45 -11.80 0.73
C CYS A 67 4.63 -13.28 0.42
N GLY A 68 4.91 -13.63 -0.83
CA GLY A 68 4.99 -15.02 -1.25
C GLY A 68 3.64 -15.71 -1.35
N LEU A 69 2.57 -14.94 -1.52
CA LEU A 69 1.22 -15.48 -1.70
C LEU A 69 0.95 -15.83 -3.16
N LYS A 70 -0.06 -16.67 -3.36
CA LYS A 70 -0.58 -17.05 -4.68
C LYS A 70 -2.10 -16.92 -4.70
N GLN A 71 -2.64 -16.70 -5.91
CA GLN A 71 -4.07 -16.63 -6.15
C GLN A 71 -4.75 -15.50 -5.35
N VAL A 72 -4.07 -14.38 -5.23
CA VAL A 72 -4.63 -13.18 -4.61
C VAL A 72 -5.68 -12.57 -5.56
N SER A 73 -6.81 -12.17 -5.02
CA SER A 73 -7.93 -11.59 -5.78
C SER A 73 -8.35 -10.26 -5.20
N ILE A 74 -8.68 -9.31 -6.07
CA ILE A 74 -9.24 -8.01 -5.67
C ILE A 74 -10.74 -8.17 -5.40
N LEU A 75 -11.19 -7.61 -4.27
CA LEU A 75 -12.60 -7.53 -3.91
C LEU A 75 -13.20 -6.16 -4.22
N SER A 76 -12.49 -5.08 -3.86
CA SER A 76 -12.96 -3.71 -4.07
C SER A 76 -11.81 -2.72 -3.94
N PRO A 77 -11.93 -1.53 -4.57
CA PRO A 77 -10.94 -0.48 -4.36
C PRO A 77 -11.07 0.14 -2.96
N LEU A 78 -9.95 0.58 -2.42
CA LEU A 78 -9.84 1.43 -1.23
C LEU A 78 -9.36 2.82 -1.64
N ASP A 79 -9.15 3.69 -0.68
CA ASP A 79 -8.64 5.03 -0.95
C ASP A 79 -7.20 4.98 -1.47
N THR A 80 -6.82 6.01 -2.22
CA THR A 80 -5.42 6.21 -2.61
C THR A 80 -4.68 6.99 -1.51
N THR A 81 -3.36 6.80 -1.46
CA THR A 81 -2.50 7.55 -0.54
C THR A 81 -1.37 8.23 -1.31
N LEU A 82 -0.88 9.33 -0.74
CA LEU A 82 0.27 10.07 -1.27
C LEU A 82 1.40 10.00 -0.26
N HIS A 83 2.60 9.70 -0.76
CA HIS A 83 3.81 9.66 0.06
C HIS A 83 4.92 10.43 -0.64
N ILE A 84 5.51 11.39 0.07
CA ILE A 84 6.64 12.19 -0.43
C ILE A 84 7.91 11.66 0.23
N TYR A 85 8.93 11.39 -0.57
CA TYR A 85 10.21 10.95 -0.05
C TYR A 85 11.36 11.46 -0.92
N TYR A 86 12.54 11.51 -0.32
CA TYR A 86 13.78 11.93 -1.00
C TYR A 86 14.67 10.71 -1.21
N ARG A 87 15.08 10.49 -2.44
CA ARG A 87 15.96 9.38 -2.80
C ARG A 87 16.75 9.72 -4.05
N ASN A 88 18.02 9.30 -4.10
CA ASN A 88 18.89 9.53 -5.26
C ASN A 88 18.87 10.99 -5.72
N GLU A 89 19.04 11.91 -4.77
CA GLU A 89 19.11 13.36 -5.02
C GLU A 89 17.85 13.98 -5.64
N SER A 90 16.71 13.29 -5.55
CA SER A 90 15.44 13.77 -6.07
C SER A 90 14.30 13.57 -5.08
N TRP A 91 13.33 14.48 -5.14
CA TRP A 91 12.07 14.35 -4.42
C TRP A 91 11.07 13.54 -5.24
N PHE A 92 10.47 12.56 -4.61
CA PHE A 92 9.47 11.69 -5.21
C PHE A 92 8.11 11.91 -4.57
N LEU A 93 7.07 11.88 -5.41
CA LEU A 93 5.69 11.80 -4.97
C LEU A 93 5.13 10.47 -5.46
N LYS A 94 4.82 9.59 -4.53
CA LYS A 94 4.26 8.28 -4.83
C LYS A 94 2.77 8.27 -4.50
N LYS A 95 1.94 8.01 -5.51
CA LYS A 95 0.52 7.75 -5.34
C LYS A 95 0.29 6.25 -5.35
N THR A 96 -0.22 5.71 -4.24
CA THR A 96 -0.51 4.29 -4.11
C THR A 96 -2.01 4.05 -4.20
N TYR A 97 -2.40 3.15 -5.07
CA TYR A 97 -3.78 2.69 -5.26
C TYR A 97 -3.95 1.41 -4.45
N TRP A 98 -4.79 1.48 -3.42
CA TRP A 98 -5.02 0.38 -2.50
C TRP A 98 -6.28 -0.39 -2.86
N TYR A 99 -6.25 -1.70 -2.63
CA TYR A 99 -7.39 -2.58 -2.89
C TYR A 99 -7.61 -3.51 -1.71
N ARG A 100 -8.87 -3.74 -1.39
CA ARG A 100 -9.26 -4.84 -0.50
C ARG A 100 -9.13 -6.14 -1.27
N MET A 101 -8.46 -7.11 -0.69
CA MET A 101 -8.12 -8.36 -1.37
C MET A 101 -8.44 -9.58 -0.52
N SER A 102 -8.54 -10.71 -1.17
CA SER A 102 -8.63 -12.03 -0.54
C SER A 102 -7.55 -12.95 -1.11
N ALA A 103 -7.20 -13.96 -0.35
CA ALA A 103 -6.29 -15.02 -0.79
C ALA A 103 -6.73 -16.35 -0.17
N PRO A 104 -6.45 -17.50 -0.84
CA PRO A 104 -6.73 -18.80 -0.24
C PRO A 104 -6.00 -18.98 1.10
N SER A 105 -6.67 -19.58 2.06
CA SER A 105 -6.11 -19.84 3.39
C SER A 105 -5.05 -20.94 3.38
N GLY A 106 -4.24 -21.01 4.45
CA GLY A 106 -3.27 -22.07 4.63
C GLY A 106 -1.96 -21.90 3.89
N GLN A 107 -1.72 -20.73 3.29
CA GLN A 107 -0.48 -20.44 2.59
C GLN A 107 0.61 -20.01 3.57
N SER A 108 1.85 -20.44 3.28
CA SER A 108 3.02 -19.95 4.00
C SER A 108 3.54 -18.66 3.38
N PHE A 109 4.08 -17.77 4.20
CA PHE A 109 4.66 -16.51 3.73
C PHE A 109 6.12 -16.71 3.32
N ILE A 110 6.52 -15.96 2.30
CA ILE A 110 7.92 -15.86 1.86
C ILE A 110 8.20 -14.35 1.70
N PRO A 111 8.72 -13.69 2.76
CA PRO A 111 9.04 -12.26 2.68
C PRO A 111 10.07 -11.99 1.59
N GLN A 112 9.83 -10.94 0.79
CA GLN A 112 10.76 -10.51 -0.25
C GLN A 112 11.90 -9.71 0.38
N THR A 113 12.96 -10.37 0.78
CA THR A 113 14.08 -9.76 1.52
C THR A 113 14.84 -8.72 0.69
N GLU A 114 14.85 -8.85 -0.63
CA GLU A 114 15.45 -7.86 -1.55
C GLU A 114 14.78 -6.50 -1.45
N GLU A 115 13.52 -6.43 -1.00
CA GLU A 115 12.77 -5.20 -0.79
C GLU A 115 12.75 -4.79 0.69
N ASP A 116 13.69 -5.29 1.48
CA ASP A 116 13.82 -5.00 2.93
C ASP A 116 12.60 -5.43 3.76
N ILE A 117 11.82 -6.39 3.26
CA ILE A 117 10.70 -6.93 4.02
C ILE A 117 11.24 -7.97 5.01
N GLU A 118 11.15 -7.64 6.29
CA GLU A 118 11.67 -8.45 7.38
C GLU A 118 10.70 -9.55 7.78
N GLU A 119 9.41 -9.24 7.75
CA GLU A 119 8.37 -10.11 8.26
C GLU A 119 7.04 -9.86 7.55
N VAL A 120 6.27 -10.92 7.36
CA VAL A 120 4.88 -10.89 6.89
C VAL A 120 4.04 -11.58 7.94
N LEU A 121 2.98 -10.93 8.42
CA LEU A 121 2.16 -11.48 9.49
C LEU A 121 0.70 -11.08 9.37
N TRP A 122 -0.17 -11.92 9.94
CA TRP A 122 -1.57 -11.58 10.16
C TRP A 122 -1.72 -10.75 11.41
N TYR A 123 -2.50 -9.69 11.34
CA TYR A 123 -2.75 -8.78 12.46
C TYR A 123 -4.25 -8.58 12.63
N PRO A 124 -4.78 -8.63 13.87
CA PRO A 124 -6.22 -8.44 14.08
C PRO A 124 -6.69 -7.06 13.62
N ILE A 125 -7.68 -7.02 12.72
CA ILE A 125 -8.21 -5.76 12.17
C ILE A 125 -8.66 -4.81 13.29
N HIS A 126 -9.32 -5.34 14.32
CA HIS A 126 -9.84 -4.51 15.41
C HIS A 126 -8.75 -3.83 16.23
N ASN A 127 -7.50 -4.24 16.09
CA ASN A 127 -6.36 -3.68 16.82
C ASN A 127 -5.47 -2.78 15.97
N LEU A 128 -5.88 -2.45 14.73
CA LEU A 128 -5.05 -1.65 13.81
C LEU A 128 -4.68 -0.28 14.39
N SER A 129 -5.55 0.33 15.19
CA SER A 129 -5.26 1.61 15.83
C SER A 129 -4.03 1.57 16.74
N GLN A 130 -3.68 0.40 17.28
CA GLN A 130 -2.49 0.21 18.10
C GLN A 130 -1.20 0.35 17.31
N LEU A 131 -1.27 0.25 15.98
CA LEU A 131 -0.13 0.39 15.08
C LEU A 131 0.13 1.83 14.62
N SER A 132 -0.68 2.79 15.05
CA SER A 132 -0.65 4.17 14.53
C SER A 132 0.73 4.85 14.63
N HIS A 133 1.53 4.52 15.64
CA HIS A 133 2.89 5.05 15.82
C HIS A 133 3.97 4.19 15.17
N GLN A 134 3.59 3.04 14.61
CA GLN A 134 4.51 2.10 13.97
C GLN A 134 4.33 2.05 12.47
N THR A 135 3.42 2.84 11.92
CA THR A 135 3.14 2.89 10.50
C THR A 135 3.29 4.31 9.95
N TYR A 136 3.32 4.42 8.62
CA TYR A 136 3.41 5.71 7.95
C TYR A 136 2.12 6.52 8.14
N PRO A 137 2.24 7.87 8.29
CA PRO A 137 1.04 8.72 8.45
C PRO A 137 -0.02 8.52 7.36
N SER A 138 0.39 8.29 6.12
CA SER A 138 -0.52 8.07 4.99
C SER A 138 -1.38 6.80 5.15
N LEU A 139 -0.91 5.80 5.91
CA LEU A 139 -1.65 4.56 6.15
C LEU A 139 -2.60 4.63 7.35
N ARG A 140 -2.44 5.61 8.22
CA ARG A 140 -3.28 5.71 9.43
C ARG A 140 -4.76 5.80 9.10
N GLU A 141 -5.11 6.58 8.09
CA GLU A 141 -6.51 6.71 7.65
C GLU A 141 -7.02 5.42 7.01
N VAL A 142 -6.18 4.76 6.21
CA VAL A 142 -6.53 3.45 5.62
C VAL A 142 -6.81 2.43 6.71
N PHE A 143 -5.95 2.37 7.72
CA PHE A 143 -6.13 1.47 8.87
C PHE A 143 -7.39 1.80 9.66
N HIS A 144 -7.63 3.08 9.91
CA HIS A 144 -8.83 3.53 10.62
C HIS A 144 -10.10 3.09 9.88
N LYS A 145 -10.15 3.32 8.59
CA LYS A 145 -11.28 2.94 7.74
C LYS A 145 -11.50 1.42 7.74
N LEU A 146 -10.43 0.65 7.56
CA LEU A 146 -10.51 -0.81 7.59
C LEU A 146 -11.01 -1.33 8.94
N GLN A 147 -10.56 -0.75 10.03
CA GLN A 147 -10.99 -1.13 11.38
C GLN A 147 -12.46 -0.81 11.63
N THR A 148 -12.93 0.36 11.18
CA THR A 148 -14.32 0.77 11.39
C THR A 148 -15.31 0.04 10.49
N GLU A 149 -14.88 -0.45 9.35
CA GLU A 149 -15.71 -1.22 8.40
C GLU A 149 -15.69 -2.74 8.70
N ALA A 150 -14.88 -3.15 9.64
CA ALA A 150 -14.73 -4.58 9.98
C ALA A 150 -15.89 -5.13 10.81
#